data_83b71a233de95a0cb18070021a911b48
#
_entry.id   83b71a233de95a0cb18070021a911b48
#
_cell.length_a   1.000
_cell.length_b   1.000
_cell.length_c   1.000
_cell.angle_alpha   90.00
_cell.angle_beta   90.00
_cell.angle_gamma   90.00
#
_symmetry.space_group_name_H-M   'P 1'
#
loop_
_entity.id
_entity.type
_entity.pdbx_description
1 polymer ?
#
loop_
_entity_poly.entity_id
_entity_poly.type
_entity_poly.pdbx_seq_one_letter_code
_entity_poly.pdbx_strand_id
1 'polypeptide(L)'
;AMIARDKERLKSLEDELEDSKGYSCELRNQEYLNSTIDNIIKDFGYPDVFIHNAVRGTRGNFLEFTSEELQSNFDINVIALHRIAQKVAPEMIKKGKGAIIVTGNTSAHRGKANFGGTASTKAAQKILTESFARYLNPKGIHVAYITIDAAIDLEWTRKAWPDKPDDFFIQPDDIASEVWHITHQSKS
;
A
#
# COMPACT_ATOMS: atom_id res chain seq x y z
N ALA A 1 8.01 -0.27 -11.65
CA ALA A 1 7.18 -1.48 -11.67
C ALA A 1 5.86 -1.25 -10.92
N MET A 2 4.76 -1.72 -11.46
CA MET A 2 3.42 -1.61 -10.88
C MET A 2 2.84 -3.00 -10.68
N ILE A 3 2.22 -3.26 -9.52
CA ILE A 3 1.58 -4.55 -9.21
C ILE A 3 0.09 -4.31 -8.95
N ALA A 4 -0.77 -4.96 -9.72
CA ALA A 4 -2.22 -4.95 -9.53
C ALA A 4 -2.86 -6.22 -10.09
N ARG A 5 -4.15 -6.43 -9.83
CA ARG A 5 -4.89 -7.59 -10.41
C ARG A 5 -5.40 -7.30 -11.82
N ASP A 6 -5.77 -6.07 -12.06
CA ASP A 6 -6.39 -5.61 -13.30
C ASP A 6 -5.32 -5.38 -14.38
N LYS A 7 -5.31 -6.28 -15.37
CA LYS A 7 -4.35 -6.25 -16.47
C LYS A 7 -4.59 -5.11 -17.44
N GLU A 8 -5.86 -4.75 -17.68
CA GLU A 8 -6.21 -3.70 -18.64
C GLU A 8 -5.79 -2.33 -18.07
N ARG A 9 -6.06 -2.11 -16.78
CA ARG A 9 -5.62 -0.89 -16.08
C ARG A 9 -4.10 -0.80 -16.02
N LEU A 10 -3.40 -1.91 -15.77
CA LEU A 10 -1.93 -1.92 -15.79
C LEU A 10 -1.41 -1.55 -17.17
N LYS A 11 -2.02 -2.07 -18.24
CA LYS A 11 -1.64 -1.77 -19.61
C LYS A 11 -1.87 -0.30 -19.95
N SER A 12 -3.03 0.27 -19.57
CA SER A 12 -3.28 1.70 -19.73
C SER A 12 -2.22 2.57 -19.06
N LEU A 13 -1.81 2.22 -17.84
CA LEU A 13 -0.77 2.95 -17.11
C LEU A 13 0.63 2.79 -17.74
N GLU A 14 0.94 1.64 -18.33
CA GLU A 14 2.18 1.45 -19.09
C GLU A 14 2.22 2.35 -20.34
N ASP A 15 1.07 2.53 -21.00
CA ASP A 15 0.98 3.38 -22.18
C ASP A 15 1.09 4.89 -21.85
N GLU A 16 0.77 5.28 -20.61
CA GLU A 16 0.86 6.66 -20.10
C GLU A 16 2.23 7.00 -19.49
N LEU A 17 2.91 6.02 -18.91
CA LEU A 17 4.11 6.22 -18.09
C LEU A 17 5.34 5.63 -18.81
N GLU A 18 6.26 6.48 -19.21
CA GLU A 18 7.54 6.04 -19.75
C GLU A 18 8.31 5.16 -18.74
N ASP A 19 9.07 4.19 -19.23
CA ASP A 19 9.90 3.27 -18.44
C ASP A 19 9.15 2.51 -17.34
N SER A 20 7.84 2.29 -17.53
CA SER A 20 7.00 1.56 -16.59
C SER A 20 6.67 0.14 -17.07
N LYS A 21 6.37 -0.77 -16.14
CA LYS A 21 5.88 -2.11 -16.43
C LYS A 21 4.91 -2.59 -15.37
N GLY A 22 3.78 -3.14 -15.83
CA GLY A 22 2.74 -3.72 -15.01
C GLY A 22 2.94 -5.24 -14.80
N TYR A 23 2.68 -5.68 -13.59
CA TYR A 23 2.71 -7.10 -13.22
C TYR A 23 1.37 -7.46 -12.61
N SER A 24 0.57 -8.23 -13.35
CA SER A 24 -0.71 -8.72 -12.82
C SER A 24 -0.44 -9.77 -11.75
N CYS A 25 -0.90 -9.51 -10.51
CA CYS A 25 -0.65 -10.40 -9.39
C CYS A 25 -1.81 -10.39 -8.37
N GLU A 26 -2.24 -11.59 -7.94
CA GLU A 26 -3.09 -11.76 -6.77
C GLU A 26 -2.20 -11.89 -5.53
N LEU A 27 -2.16 -10.84 -4.71
CA LEU A 27 -1.24 -10.72 -3.57
C LEU A 27 -1.44 -11.77 -2.47
N ARG A 28 -2.61 -12.42 -2.43
CA ARG A 28 -2.90 -13.51 -1.47
C ARG A 28 -2.17 -14.81 -1.85
N ASN A 29 -1.88 -15.01 -3.13
CA ASN A 29 -1.11 -16.16 -3.57
C ASN A 29 0.38 -15.91 -3.34
N GLN A 30 0.93 -16.56 -2.31
CA GLN A 30 2.31 -16.37 -1.89
C GLN A 30 3.34 -16.74 -2.97
N GLU A 31 3.16 -17.86 -3.63
CA GLU A 31 4.11 -18.33 -4.65
C GLU A 31 4.10 -17.39 -5.85
N TYR A 32 2.90 -16.96 -6.26
CA TYR A 32 2.75 -16.04 -7.36
C TYR A 32 3.30 -14.64 -7.03
N LEU A 33 3.08 -14.15 -5.81
CA LEU A 33 3.68 -12.90 -5.35
C LEU A 33 5.21 -12.97 -5.36
N ASN A 34 5.79 -14.06 -4.84
CA ASN A 34 7.24 -14.24 -4.82
C ASN A 34 7.83 -14.26 -6.22
N SER A 35 7.24 -15.03 -7.15
CA SER A 35 7.69 -15.09 -8.55
C SER A 35 7.53 -13.74 -9.26
N THR A 36 6.46 -13.00 -8.95
CA THR A 36 6.25 -11.64 -9.48
C THR A 36 7.35 -10.70 -9.04
N ILE A 37 7.73 -10.71 -7.76
CA ILE A 37 8.81 -9.85 -7.24
C ILE A 37 10.16 -10.27 -7.85
N ASP A 38 10.42 -11.57 -8.03
CA ASP A 38 11.63 -12.06 -8.70
C ASP A 38 11.73 -11.56 -10.14
N ASN A 39 10.61 -11.56 -10.87
CA ASN A 39 10.54 -11.00 -12.22
C ASN A 39 10.79 -9.49 -12.23
N ILE A 40 10.24 -8.73 -11.28
CA ILE A 40 10.51 -7.30 -11.14
C ILE A 40 12.00 -7.05 -10.88
N ILE A 41 12.60 -7.79 -9.96
CA ILE A 41 14.03 -7.68 -9.65
C ILE A 41 14.89 -8.02 -10.86
N LYS A 42 14.51 -9.02 -11.65
CA LYS A 42 15.19 -9.39 -12.89
C LYS A 42 15.10 -8.29 -13.94
N ASP A 43 13.95 -7.65 -14.08
CA ASP A 43 13.70 -6.66 -15.12
C ASP A 43 14.28 -5.28 -14.77
N PHE A 44 14.23 -4.87 -13.50
CA PHE A 44 14.58 -3.51 -13.04
C PHE A 44 15.66 -3.46 -11.96
N GLY A 45 16.08 -4.59 -11.43
CA GLY A 45 16.91 -4.63 -10.21
C GLY A 45 16.10 -4.44 -8.93
N TYR A 46 16.79 -4.41 -7.80
CA TYR A 46 16.16 -4.16 -6.51
C TYR A 46 15.67 -2.71 -6.39
N PRO A 47 14.44 -2.48 -5.93
CA PRO A 47 13.87 -1.14 -5.84
C PRO A 47 14.58 -0.30 -4.79
N ASP A 48 14.76 0.99 -5.07
CA ASP A 48 15.17 1.98 -4.07
C ASP A 48 13.97 2.50 -3.27
N VAL A 49 12.76 2.39 -3.82
CA VAL A 49 11.50 2.77 -3.15
C VAL A 49 10.48 1.65 -3.30
N PHE A 50 9.89 1.24 -2.17
CA PHE A 50 8.74 0.34 -2.13
C PHE A 50 7.54 1.08 -1.55
N ILE A 51 6.46 1.19 -2.32
CA ILE A 51 5.20 1.78 -1.90
C ILE A 51 4.15 0.69 -1.78
N HIS A 52 3.65 0.44 -0.56
CA HIS A 52 2.52 -0.45 -0.32
C HIS A 52 1.21 0.35 -0.29
N ASN A 53 0.56 0.42 -1.44
CA ASN A 53 -0.75 1.08 -1.61
C ASN A 53 -1.90 0.07 -1.77
N ALA A 54 -1.60 -1.21 -1.85
CA ALA A 54 -2.62 -2.24 -1.98
C ALA A 54 -3.51 -2.28 -0.73
N VAL A 55 -4.82 -2.36 -0.96
CA VAL A 55 -5.80 -2.40 0.11
C VAL A 55 -6.95 -3.36 -0.20
N ARG A 56 -7.39 -4.07 0.82
CA ARG A 56 -8.67 -4.75 0.88
C ARG A 56 -9.37 -4.35 2.17
N GLY A 57 -10.66 -4.09 2.08
CA GLY A 57 -11.48 -3.76 3.23
C GLY A 57 -12.83 -4.47 3.15
N THR A 58 -13.41 -4.74 4.30
CA THR A 58 -14.75 -5.30 4.45
C THR A 58 -15.57 -4.34 5.31
N ARG A 59 -16.75 -4.01 4.84
CA ARG A 59 -17.76 -3.23 5.57
C ARG A 59 -18.77 -4.19 6.21
N GLY A 60 -19.44 -3.71 7.23
CA GLY A 60 -20.40 -4.47 8.01
C GLY A 60 -19.99 -4.60 9.47
N ASN A 61 -20.96 -4.88 10.33
CA ASN A 61 -20.69 -5.17 11.73
C ASN A 61 -20.03 -6.57 11.88
N PHE A 62 -19.50 -6.87 13.05
CA PHE A 62 -18.70 -8.08 13.26
C PHE A 62 -19.49 -9.40 13.09
N LEU A 63 -20.82 -9.35 13.08
CA LEU A 63 -21.67 -10.52 12.82
C LEU A 63 -21.94 -10.76 11.32
N GLU A 64 -21.64 -9.76 10.48
CA GLU A 64 -21.96 -9.79 9.03
C GLU A 64 -20.79 -10.23 8.16
N PHE A 65 -19.55 -9.96 8.55
CA PHE A 65 -18.40 -10.38 7.77
C PHE A 65 -17.80 -11.70 8.29
N THR A 66 -17.28 -12.51 7.37
CA THR A 66 -16.73 -13.84 7.71
C THR A 66 -15.27 -13.78 8.15
N SER A 67 -14.80 -14.87 8.79
CA SER A 67 -13.38 -15.03 9.13
C SER A 67 -12.49 -15.08 7.89
N GLU A 68 -12.99 -15.62 6.77
CA GLU A 68 -12.28 -15.69 5.49
C GLU A 68 -12.11 -14.29 4.86
N GLU A 69 -13.12 -13.42 4.98
CA GLU A 69 -13.02 -12.02 4.56
C GLU A 69 -12.01 -11.26 5.41
N LEU A 70 -12.03 -11.46 6.73
CA LEU A 70 -11.04 -10.87 7.64
C LEU A 70 -9.63 -11.37 7.29
N GLN A 71 -9.45 -12.68 7.10
CA GLN A 71 -8.17 -13.26 6.68
C GLN A 71 -7.70 -12.65 5.36
N SER A 72 -8.59 -12.53 4.37
CA SER A 72 -8.26 -11.92 3.07
C SER A 72 -7.81 -10.46 3.21
N ASN A 73 -8.37 -9.71 4.15
CA ASN A 73 -7.94 -8.35 4.46
C ASN A 73 -6.53 -8.34 5.07
N PHE A 74 -6.23 -9.27 6.00
CA PHE A 74 -4.90 -9.45 6.57
C PHE A 74 -3.88 -9.83 5.50
N ASP A 75 -4.21 -10.75 4.61
CA ASP A 75 -3.31 -11.23 3.57
C ASP A 75 -2.83 -10.08 2.67
N ILE A 76 -3.72 -9.16 2.31
CA ILE A 76 -3.38 -8.03 1.44
C ILE A 76 -2.76 -6.87 2.22
N ASN A 77 -3.38 -6.45 3.33
CA ASN A 77 -2.97 -5.24 4.03
C ASN A 77 -1.69 -5.45 4.86
N VAL A 78 -1.45 -6.66 5.37
CA VAL A 78 -0.38 -6.94 6.35
C VAL A 78 0.64 -7.94 5.80
N ILE A 79 0.17 -9.12 5.37
CA ILE A 79 1.07 -10.22 5.00
C ILE A 79 1.80 -9.91 3.70
N ALA A 80 1.12 -9.35 2.68
CA ALA A 80 1.77 -8.95 1.44
C ALA A 80 2.81 -7.85 1.68
N LEU A 81 2.50 -6.82 2.49
CA LEU A 81 3.46 -5.80 2.92
C LEU A 81 4.73 -6.43 3.53
N HIS A 82 4.54 -7.33 4.50
CA HIS A 82 5.64 -8.00 5.18
C HIS A 82 6.52 -8.82 4.20
N ARG A 83 5.90 -9.62 3.34
CA ARG A 83 6.61 -10.47 2.37
C ARG A 83 7.45 -9.67 1.39
N ILE A 84 6.87 -8.59 0.84
CA ILE A 84 7.60 -7.72 -0.10
C ILE A 84 8.76 -7.04 0.63
N ALA A 85 8.50 -6.48 1.81
CA ALA A 85 9.53 -5.83 2.62
C ALA A 85 10.69 -6.79 2.96
N GLN A 86 10.40 -8.04 3.35
CA GLN A 86 11.44 -9.06 3.61
C GLN A 86 12.31 -9.32 2.38
N LYS A 87 11.75 -9.23 1.18
CA LYS A 87 12.48 -9.52 -0.05
C LYS A 87 13.33 -8.33 -0.54
N VAL A 88 12.88 -7.09 -0.32
CA VAL A 88 13.56 -5.90 -0.83
C VAL A 88 14.49 -5.22 0.21
N ALA A 89 14.14 -5.27 1.48
CA ALA A 89 14.90 -4.59 2.53
C ALA A 89 16.36 -5.06 2.70
N PRO A 90 16.71 -6.34 2.53
CA PRO A 90 18.12 -6.76 2.65
C PRO A 90 19.05 -6.02 1.69
N GLU A 91 18.63 -5.77 0.46
CA GLU A 91 19.44 -5.03 -0.51
C GLU A 91 19.48 -3.53 -0.21
N MET A 92 18.38 -2.94 0.25
CA MET A 92 18.35 -1.57 0.75
C MET A 92 19.32 -1.38 1.92
N ILE A 93 19.39 -2.36 2.85
CA ILE A 93 20.33 -2.35 3.98
C ILE A 93 21.78 -2.36 3.49
N LYS A 94 22.12 -3.21 2.51
CA LYS A 94 23.47 -3.25 1.93
C LYS A 94 23.87 -1.92 1.31
N LYS A 95 22.93 -1.28 0.61
CA LYS A 95 23.13 0.04 0.00
C LYS A 95 23.15 1.18 1.04
N GLY A 96 22.66 0.96 2.26
CA GLY A 96 22.46 1.99 3.28
C GLY A 96 21.47 3.08 2.85
N LYS A 97 20.58 2.77 1.90
CA LYS A 97 19.66 3.70 1.27
C LYS A 97 18.40 2.98 0.79
N GLY A 98 17.24 3.61 0.96
CA GLY A 98 15.97 3.13 0.46
C GLY A 98 14.80 3.79 1.17
N ALA A 99 13.59 3.56 0.65
CA ALA A 99 12.36 4.00 1.30
C ALA A 99 11.27 2.92 1.22
N ILE A 100 10.51 2.77 2.31
CA ILE A 100 9.30 1.93 2.37
C ILE A 100 8.15 2.82 2.83
N ILE A 101 7.21 3.06 1.95
CA ILE A 101 6.05 3.93 2.23
C ILE A 101 4.78 3.08 2.23
N VAL A 102 3.96 3.27 3.24
CA VAL A 102 2.69 2.55 3.39
C VAL A 102 1.55 3.55 3.46
N THR A 103 0.61 3.47 2.53
CA THR A 103 -0.60 4.30 2.57
C THR A 103 -1.66 3.66 3.47
N GLY A 104 -2.16 4.44 4.39
CA GLY A 104 -3.17 4.03 5.34
C GLY A 104 -4.31 5.05 5.45
N ASN A 105 -5.15 4.84 6.44
CA ASN A 105 -6.26 5.74 6.73
C ASN A 105 -6.55 5.79 8.23
N THR A 106 -7.48 6.66 8.64
CA THR A 106 -7.84 6.87 10.06
C THR A 106 -8.46 5.65 10.74
N SER A 107 -8.90 4.62 10.00
CA SER A 107 -9.37 3.37 10.61
C SER A 107 -8.25 2.61 11.33
N ALA A 108 -6.97 2.92 11.04
CA ALA A 108 -5.83 2.39 11.78
C ALA A 108 -5.74 2.87 13.24
N HIS A 109 -6.45 3.93 13.58
CA HIS A 109 -6.39 4.57 14.91
C HIS A 109 -7.64 4.33 15.76
N ARG A 110 -8.75 3.85 15.14
CA ARG A 110 -10.02 3.65 15.84
C ARG A 110 -10.90 2.63 15.15
N GLY A 111 -11.53 1.77 15.92
CA GLY A 111 -12.62 0.91 15.46
C GLY A 111 -13.93 1.70 15.34
N LYS A 112 -14.71 1.38 14.31
CA LYS A 112 -16.11 1.79 14.19
C LYS A 112 -16.97 0.54 13.99
N ALA A 113 -18.23 0.56 14.43
CA ALA A 113 -19.12 -0.61 14.42
C ALA A 113 -19.12 -1.37 13.06
N ASN A 114 -19.18 -0.64 11.95
CA ASN A 114 -19.27 -1.23 10.60
C ASN A 114 -17.92 -1.29 9.85
N PHE A 115 -16.79 -1.21 10.54
CA PHE A 115 -15.45 -1.19 9.94
C PHE A 115 -14.47 -2.16 10.61
N GLY A 116 -14.96 -3.07 11.46
CA GLY A 116 -14.10 -3.98 12.23
C GLY A 116 -13.14 -4.78 11.36
N GLY A 117 -13.62 -5.33 10.25
CA GLY A 117 -12.80 -6.10 9.31
C GLY A 117 -11.70 -5.29 8.60
N THR A 118 -11.91 -3.99 8.39
CA THR A 118 -10.90 -3.09 7.80
C THR A 118 -9.98 -2.50 8.87
N ALA A 119 -10.56 -1.98 9.95
CA ALA A 119 -9.84 -1.24 10.98
C ALA A 119 -8.77 -2.10 11.67
N SER A 120 -9.09 -3.35 12.01
CA SER A 120 -8.16 -4.28 12.65
C SER A 120 -6.90 -4.51 11.80
N THR A 121 -7.08 -4.70 10.49
CA THR A 121 -5.95 -4.93 9.58
C THR A 121 -5.15 -3.67 9.30
N LYS A 122 -5.78 -2.49 9.24
CA LYS A 122 -5.09 -1.21 9.10
C LYS A 122 -4.32 -0.83 10.37
N ALA A 123 -4.83 -1.16 11.55
CA ALA A 123 -4.09 -1.00 12.81
C ALA A 123 -2.86 -1.92 12.85
N ALA A 124 -3.02 -3.19 12.47
CA ALA A 124 -1.91 -4.13 12.37
C ALA A 124 -0.86 -3.68 11.34
N GLN A 125 -1.30 -3.20 10.16
CA GLN A 125 -0.42 -2.64 9.12
C GLN A 125 0.40 -1.47 9.65
N LYS A 126 -0.24 -0.53 10.38
CA LYS A 126 0.43 0.64 10.97
C LYS A 126 1.50 0.22 11.98
N ILE A 127 1.17 -0.67 12.92
CA ILE A 127 2.12 -1.14 13.94
C ILE A 127 3.27 -1.93 13.33
N LEU A 128 3.01 -2.74 12.30
CA LEU A 128 4.07 -3.43 11.55
C LEU A 128 5.00 -2.42 10.86
N THR A 129 4.45 -1.36 10.26
CA THR A 129 5.25 -0.29 9.63
C THR A 129 6.10 0.46 10.65
N GLU A 130 5.58 0.74 11.85
CA GLU A 130 6.36 1.33 12.95
C GLU A 130 7.53 0.43 13.38
N SER A 131 7.31 -0.89 13.45
CA SER A 131 8.37 -1.86 13.72
C SER A 131 9.46 -1.84 12.63
N PHE A 132 9.05 -1.76 11.35
CA PHE A 132 10.00 -1.60 10.24
C PHE A 132 10.81 -0.32 10.38
N ALA A 133 10.17 0.81 10.70
CA ALA A 133 10.85 2.09 10.89
C ALA A 133 11.93 2.00 11.98
N ARG A 134 11.60 1.45 13.14
CA ARG A 134 12.57 1.29 14.26
C ARG A 134 13.76 0.41 13.91
N TYR A 135 13.56 -0.62 13.09
CA TYR A 135 14.62 -1.53 12.67
C TYR A 135 15.44 -1.00 11.50
N LEU A 136 14.81 -0.32 10.54
CA LEU A 136 15.41 0.06 9.25
C LEU A 136 15.99 1.48 9.23
N ASN A 137 15.38 2.44 9.96
CA ASN A 137 15.89 3.83 9.97
C ASN A 137 17.35 3.93 10.41
N PRO A 138 17.82 3.23 11.48
CA PRO A 138 19.24 3.24 11.84
C PRO A 138 20.17 2.66 10.77
N LYS A 139 19.61 1.93 9.78
CA LYS A 139 20.32 1.33 8.64
C LYS A 139 20.24 2.19 7.36
N GLY A 140 19.69 3.40 7.49
CA GLY A 140 19.61 4.36 6.39
C GLY A 140 18.41 4.19 5.47
N ILE A 141 17.40 3.36 5.83
CA ILE A 141 16.17 3.18 5.07
C ILE A 141 15.05 3.98 5.72
N HIS A 142 14.45 4.88 4.95
CA HIS A 142 13.30 5.66 5.41
C HIS A 142 12.02 4.84 5.37
N VAL A 143 11.28 4.80 6.47
CA VAL A 143 9.99 4.09 6.53
C VAL A 143 8.92 5.04 7.06
N ALA A 144 7.83 5.19 6.30
CA ALA A 144 6.72 6.06 6.68
C ALA A 144 5.35 5.39 6.46
N TYR A 145 4.43 5.68 7.36
CA TYR A 145 3.01 5.35 7.24
C TYR A 145 2.22 6.64 7.05
N ILE A 146 1.56 6.78 5.91
CA ILE A 146 0.78 7.98 5.56
C ILE A 146 -0.68 7.74 5.92
N THR A 147 -1.24 8.54 6.81
CA THR A 147 -2.66 8.47 7.17
C THR A 147 -3.47 9.42 6.28
N ILE A 148 -4.23 8.87 5.34
CA ILE A 148 -5.15 9.62 4.49
C ILE A 148 -6.49 9.72 5.23
N ASP A 149 -6.86 10.92 5.67
CA ASP A 149 -8.13 11.20 6.36
C ASP A 149 -9.09 11.98 5.46
N ALA A 150 -9.38 11.45 4.31
CA ALA A 150 -10.28 12.07 3.34
C ALA A 150 -10.95 11.02 2.45
N ALA A 151 -12.03 11.39 1.77
CA ALA A 151 -12.54 10.66 0.63
C ALA A 151 -11.68 11.02 -0.60
N ILE A 152 -11.05 10.03 -1.21
CA ILE A 152 -10.24 10.23 -2.42
C ILE A 152 -11.19 10.44 -3.61
N ASP A 153 -10.88 11.38 -4.49
CA ASP A 153 -11.66 11.66 -5.71
C ASP A 153 -11.53 10.51 -6.70
N LEU A 154 -12.48 9.59 -6.64
CA LEU A 154 -12.58 8.40 -7.49
C LEU A 154 -14.04 8.22 -7.91
N GLU A 155 -14.27 7.59 -9.05
CA GLU A 155 -15.61 7.35 -9.57
C GLU A 155 -16.55 6.70 -8.52
N TRP A 156 -16.06 5.70 -7.79
CA TRP A 156 -16.88 5.01 -6.78
C TRP A 156 -17.12 5.85 -5.51
N THR A 157 -16.21 6.74 -5.12
CA THR A 157 -16.42 7.67 -4.00
C THR A 157 -17.39 8.76 -4.39
N ARG A 158 -17.29 9.29 -5.60
CA ARG A 158 -18.29 10.23 -6.15
C ARG A 158 -19.68 9.62 -6.20
N LYS A 159 -19.82 8.36 -6.62
CA LYS A 159 -21.09 7.63 -6.58
C LYS A 159 -21.61 7.39 -5.16
N ALA A 160 -20.74 7.18 -4.20
CA ALA A 160 -21.14 6.96 -2.80
C ALA A 160 -21.59 8.25 -2.10
N TRP A 161 -21.11 9.40 -2.54
CA TRP A 161 -21.41 10.73 -1.99
C TRP A 161 -21.73 11.76 -3.10
N PRO A 162 -22.84 11.58 -3.84
CA PRO A 162 -23.14 12.40 -5.02
C PRO A 162 -23.42 13.87 -4.70
N ASP A 163 -23.89 14.16 -3.48
CA ASP A 163 -24.27 15.51 -3.05
C ASP A 163 -23.14 16.28 -2.36
N LYS A 164 -21.92 15.71 -2.31
CA LYS A 164 -20.78 16.39 -1.69
C LYS A 164 -20.10 17.33 -2.68
N PRO A 165 -19.67 18.52 -2.23
CA PRO A 165 -18.93 19.46 -3.06
C PRO A 165 -17.54 18.92 -3.43
N ASP A 166 -16.90 19.51 -4.44
CA ASP A 166 -15.61 19.03 -4.95
C ASP A 166 -14.49 19.08 -3.91
N ASP A 167 -14.49 20.07 -3.04
CA ASP A 167 -13.51 20.24 -1.95
C ASP A 167 -13.66 19.23 -0.79
N PHE A 168 -14.73 18.42 -0.81
CA PHE A 168 -14.87 17.28 0.09
C PHE A 168 -13.90 16.14 -0.26
N PHE A 169 -13.43 16.08 -1.50
CA PHE A 169 -12.59 15.00 -2.00
C PHE A 169 -11.14 15.45 -2.15
N ILE A 170 -10.21 14.66 -1.62
CA ILE A 170 -8.78 14.86 -1.87
C ILE A 170 -8.41 14.30 -3.25
N GLN A 171 -7.59 15.04 -4.00
CA GLN A 171 -7.13 14.61 -5.30
C GLN A 171 -6.07 13.50 -5.19
N PRO A 172 -6.11 12.46 -6.05
CA PRO A 172 -5.07 11.44 -6.10
C PRO A 172 -3.66 12.03 -6.29
N ASP A 173 -3.54 13.09 -7.08
CA ASP A 173 -2.26 13.75 -7.38
C ASP A 173 -1.67 14.46 -6.15
N ASP A 174 -2.50 15.02 -5.28
CA ASP A 174 -2.05 15.60 -4.00
C ASP A 174 -1.44 14.51 -3.11
N ILE A 175 -2.09 13.34 -3.05
CA ILE A 175 -1.56 12.20 -2.30
C ILE A 175 -0.24 11.71 -2.92
N ALA A 176 -0.16 11.63 -4.24
CA ALA A 176 1.04 11.21 -4.94
C ALA A 176 2.21 12.18 -4.71
N SER A 177 1.92 13.49 -4.70
CA SER A 177 2.89 14.54 -4.39
C SER A 177 3.45 14.41 -2.98
N GLU A 178 2.61 14.14 -1.99
CA GLU A 178 3.05 13.89 -0.61
C GLU A 178 3.88 12.60 -0.49
N VAL A 179 3.47 11.52 -1.17
CA VAL A 179 4.27 10.29 -1.24
C VAL A 179 5.65 10.57 -1.83
N TRP A 180 5.72 11.33 -2.92
CA TRP A 180 6.97 11.75 -3.54
C TRP A 180 7.83 12.56 -2.58
N HIS A 181 7.27 13.57 -1.94
CA HIS A 181 7.96 14.40 -0.95
C HIS A 181 8.57 13.55 0.17
N ILE A 182 7.78 12.64 0.76
CA ILE A 182 8.23 11.77 1.85
C ILE A 182 9.35 10.83 1.41
N THR A 183 9.30 10.29 0.17
CA THR A 183 10.36 9.41 -0.34
C THR A 183 11.70 10.14 -0.54
N HIS A 184 11.68 11.48 -0.66
CA HIS A 184 12.86 12.32 -0.94
C HIS A 184 13.27 13.19 0.25
N GLN A 185 12.69 12.98 1.42
CA GLN A 185 13.10 13.70 2.62
C GLN A 185 14.57 13.43 2.96
N SER A 186 15.26 14.49 3.39
CA SER A 186 16.63 14.36 3.88
C SER A 186 16.65 13.45 5.11
N LYS A 187 17.72 12.68 5.25
CA LYS A 187 17.97 11.92 6.47
C LYS A 187 18.17 12.92 7.61
N SER A 188 17.26 12.88 8.56
CA SER A 188 17.36 13.66 9.81
C SER A 188 18.11 12.85 10.86
#